data_2a31f843fd921b5c289d6639d0282969
#
_entry.id   2a31f843fd921b5c289d6639d0282969
#
_cell.length_a   1.000
_cell.length_b   1.000
_cell.length_c   1.000
_cell.angle_alpha   90.00
_cell.angle_beta   90.00
_cell.angle_gamma   90.00
#
_symmetry.space_group_name_H-M   'P 1'
#
loop_
_entity.id
_entity.type
_entity.pdbx_description
1 polymer ?
#
loop_
_entity_poly.entity_id
_entity_poly.type
_entity_poly.pdbx_seq_one_letter_code
_entity_poly.pdbx_strand_id
1 'polypeptide(L)'
;AMSVAEATTTGAIVYPESDGQPMAENTLQFRWIVTLQGNLAALFAERADVFVAGDLLWYPVEGRPDIRRAPDVLVAIGRPKGDRGAYLQWEEGGQAPQVVFEVLSPGNTLSEMARKFEFYDQYGVEEYYLIDPERGDASGWVRRAGRLAVIEDMNGWVSPALGVRFTVEGGEVRLFYPDGRPFLTFEELARAKAEAEARAEAEARARAEAEARARAEAKARAEAEARAARLAERLRALGIEPDDRV
;
A
#
# COMPACT_ATOMS: atom_id res chain seq x y z
N ALA A 1 35.51 30.72 -53.41
CA ALA A 1 34.72 30.96 -52.21
C ALA A 1 34.04 29.62 -51.82
N MET A 2 34.64 28.93 -50.84
CA MET A 2 34.07 27.70 -50.27
C MET A 2 33.23 28.11 -49.06
N SER A 3 31.93 27.85 -49.14
CA SER A 3 31.02 28.04 -48.04
C SER A 3 31.21 26.89 -47.04
N VAL A 4 31.68 27.22 -45.83
CA VAL A 4 31.72 26.30 -44.72
C VAL A 4 30.31 26.27 -44.14
N ALA A 5 29.60 25.17 -44.37
CA ALA A 5 28.34 24.91 -43.66
C ALA A 5 28.65 24.60 -42.19
N GLU A 6 28.30 25.50 -41.29
CA GLU A 6 28.27 25.25 -39.87
C GLU A 6 27.27 24.12 -39.58
N ALA A 7 27.83 22.96 -39.21
CA ALA A 7 27.02 21.87 -38.66
C ALA A 7 26.57 22.31 -37.26
N THR A 8 25.31 22.71 -37.14
CA THR A 8 24.64 22.92 -35.86
C THR A 8 24.54 21.54 -35.18
N THR A 9 25.43 21.23 -34.27
CA THR A 9 25.31 20.07 -33.40
C THR A 9 24.13 20.33 -32.46
N THR A 10 23.00 19.79 -32.80
CA THR A 10 21.83 19.77 -31.89
C THR A 10 22.22 18.85 -30.73
N GLY A 11 22.73 19.42 -29.65
CA GLY A 11 23.00 18.69 -28.43
C GLY A 11 21.70 18.03 -27.96
N ALA A 12 21.74 16.73 -27.70
CA ALA A 12 20.59 16.01 -27.14
C ALA A 12 20.17 16.68 -25.83
N ILE A 13 18.86 16.96 -25.69
CA ILE A 13 18.32 17.53 -24.44
C ILE A 13 18.46 16.47 -23.36
N VAL A 14 19.11 16.84 -22.25
CA VAL A 14 19.29 15.95 -21.09
C VAL A 14 18.18 16.23 -20.07
N TYR A 15 17.49 15.17 -19.66
CA TYR A 15 16.53 15.20 -18.57
C TYR A 15 17.16 14.56 -17.35
N PRO A 16 17.59 15.33 -16.33
CA PRO A 16 18.15 14.77 -15.10
C PRO A 16 17.21 13.78 -14.40
N GLU A 17 17.77 12.74 -13.81
CA GLU A 17 17.04 11.77 -13.00
C GLU A 17 17.00 12.15 -11.50
N SER A 18 17.73 13.21 -11.12
CA SER A 18 17.77 13.76 -9.77
C SER A 18 17.85 15.28 -9.83
N ASP A 19 17.19 15.95 -8.90
CA ASP A 19 17.32 17.40 -8.70
C ASP A 19 18.43 17.77 -7.70
N GLY A 20 19.08 16.75 -7.10
CA GLY A 20 20.15 16.93 -6.12
C GLY A 20 19.65 17.26 -4.71
N GLN A 21 18.33 17.23 -4.48
CA GLN A 21 17.76 17.42 -3.16
C GLN A 21 17.55 16.08 -2.44
N PRO A 22 17.54 16.04 -1.11
CA PRO A 22 17.19 14.82 -0.37
C PRO A 22 15.69 14.51 -0.53
N MET A 23 15.34 13.22 -0.56
CA MET A 23 13.95 12.74 -0.62
C MET A 23 13.08 13.27 0.54
N ALA A 24 13.67 13.51 1.69
CA ALA A 24 12.97 14.03 2.86
C ALA A 24 13.92 14.90 3.72
N GLU A 25 13.36 15.90 4.38
CA GLU A 25 14.09 16.81 5.28
C GLU A 25 14.22 16.26 6.70
N ASN A 26 13.33 15.34 7.10
CA ASN A 26 13.35 14.71 8.41
C ASN A 26 12.81 13.27 8.40
N THR A 27 13.01 12.56 9.50
CA THR A 27 12.64 11.15 9.64
C THR A 27 11.12 10.92 9.64
N LEU A 28 10.33 11.88 10.11
CA LEU A 28 8.86 11.79 10.13
C LEU A 28 8.31 11.88 8.70
N GLN A 29 8.75 12.85 7.93
CA GLN A 29 8.40 13.01 6.53
C GLN A 29 8.80 11.75 5.73
N PHE A 30 10.04 11.28 5.87
CA PHE A 30 10.52 10.08 5.21
C PHE A 30 9.65 8.85 5.52
N ARG A 31 9.29 8.64 6.79
CA ARG A 31 8.42 7.53 7.20
C ARG A 31 7.06 7.60 6.49
N TRP A 32 6.47 8.78 6.39
CA TRP A 32 5.21 8.97 5.68
C TRP A 32 5.32 8.68 4.19
N ILE A 33 6.37 9.19 3.52
CA ILE A 33 6.62 8.93 2.10
C ILE A 33 6.72 7.42 1.83
N VAL A 34 7.56 6.72 2.61
CA VAL A 34 7.76 5.27 2.47
C VAL A 34 6.47 4.48 2.77
N THR A 35 5.72 4.91 3.79
CA THR A 35 4.43 4.28 4.13
C THR A 35 3.42 4.45 3.00
N LEU A 36 3.26 5.65 2.48
CA LEU A 36 2.35 5.92 1.36
C LEU A 36 2.74 5.12 0.13
N GLN A 37 3.98 5.23 -0.31
CA GLN A 37 4.48 4.55 -1.51
C GLN A 37 4.33 3.03 -1.39
N GLY A 38 4.73 2.45 -0.26
CA GLY A 38 4.67 1.00 -0.03
C GLY A 38 3.24 0.46 0.01
N ASN A 39 2.33 1.13 0.71
CA ASN A 39 0.92 0.70 0.78
C ASN A 39 0.19 0.90 -0.55
N LEU A 40 0.46 1.99 -1.29
CA LEU A 40 -0.12 2.19 -2.62
C LEU A 40 0.43 1.17 -3.63
N ALA A 41 1.72 0.85 -3.59
CA ALA A 41 2.29 -0.20 -4.41
C ALA A 41 1.66 -1.58 -4.09
N ALA A 42 1.41 -1.87 -2.81
CA ALA A 42 0.72 -3.08 -2.37
C ALA A 42 -0.76 -3.11 -2.79
N LEU A 43 -1.47 -1.98 -2.71
CA LEU A 43 -2.85 -1.84 -3.18
C LEU A 43 -3.01 -2.26 -4.65
N PHE A 44 -2.03 -1.90 -5.47
CA PHE A 44 -2.03 -2.19 -6.90
C PHE A 44 -1.07 -3.33 -7.28
N ALA A 45 -0.72 -4.22 -6.33
CA ALA A 45 0.22 -5.31 -6.59
C ALA A 45 -0.18 -6.16 -7.79
N GLU A 46 -1.47 -6.53 -7.89
CA GLU A 46 -2.04 -7.36 -8.96
C GLU A 46 -2.37 -6.56 -10.26
N ARG A 47 -2.23 -5.24 -10.26
CA ARG A 47 -2.50 -4.37 -11.41
C ARG A 47 -1.19 -4.06 -12.13
N ALA A 48 -0.97 -4.68 -13.30
CA ALA A 48 0.21 -4.43 -14.14
C ALA A 48 0.21 -3.04 -14.79
N ASP A 49 -0.97 -2.41 -14.85
CA ASP A 49 -1.24 -1.13 -15.47
C ASP A 49 -1.32 0.03 -14.47
N VAL A 50 -0.75 -0.11 -13.28
CA VAL A 50 -0.67 0.99 -12.30
C VAL A 50 0.77 1.14 -11.84
N PHE A 51 1.32 2.31 -12.12
CA PHE A 51 2.66 2.70 -11.72
C PHE A 51 2.61 3.58 -10.47
N VAL A 52 3.38 3.22 -9.47
CA VAL A 52 3.52 3.96 -8.20
C VAL A 52 4.99 4.25 -7.97
N ALA A 53 5.34 5.49 -7.73
CA ALA A 53 6.71 5.88 -7.42
C ALA A 53 6.76 6.92 -6.29
N GLY A 54 7.88 6.93 -5.57
CA GLY A 54 8.24 7.98 -4.62
C GLY A 54 9.41 8.80 -5.15
N ASP A 55 9.38 10.11 -4.91
CA ASP A 55 10.46 11.06 -5.24
C ASP A 55 11.00 10.94 -6.68
N LEU A 56 10.10 10.72 -7.63
CA LEU A 56 10.44 10.57 -9.03
C LEU A 56 10.21 11.88 -9.79
N LEU A 57 11.24 12.37 -10.47
CA LEU A 57 11.13 13.55 -11.32
C LEU A 57 10.12 13.32 -12.46
N TRP A 58 9.11 14.16 -12.49
CA TRP A 58 8.12 14.22 -13.55
C TRP A 58 8.34 15.43 -14.45
N TYR A 59 8.45 15.16 -15.74
CA TYR A 59 8.57 16.15 -16.83
C TYR A 59 7.31 16.11 -17.68
N PRO A 60 6.44 17.13 -17.62
CA PRO A 60 5.19 17.15 -18.37
C PRO A 60 5.37 17.60 -19.83
N VAL A 61 6.46 18.31 -20.17
CA VAL A 61 6.65 18.95 -21.47
C VAL A 61 7.97 18.53 -22.10
N GLU A 62 7.90 17.86 -23.26
CA GLU A 62 9.08 17.53 -24.05
C GLU A 62 9.82 18.80 -24.49
N GLY A 63 11.15 18.76 -24.46
CA GLY A 63 12.00 19.92 -24.81
C GLY A 63 12.17 20.95 -23.68
N ARG A 64 11.53 20.77 -22.52
CA ARG A 64 11.56 21.71 -21.40
C ARG A 64 12.02 21.05 -20.09
N PRO A 65 13.32 20.73 -19.97
CA PRO A 65 13.88 20.11 -18.76
C PRO A 65 13.81 21.00 -17.51
N ASP A 66 13.55 22.28 -17.69
CA ASP A 66 13.31 23.26 -16.64
C ASP A 66 11.91 23.14 -15.99
N ILE A 67 10.96 22.56 -16.71
CA ILE A 67 9.60 22.32 -16.22
C ILE A 67 9.53 20.92 -15.63
N ARG A 68 9.71 20.82 -14.33
CA ARG A 68 9.71 19.55 -13.61
C ARG A 68 9.31 19.69 -12.15
N ARG A 69 8.81 18.59 -11.56
CA ARG A 69 8.63 18.40 -10.12
C ARG A 69 8.88 16.94 -9.76
N ALA A 70 9.35 16.71 -8.54
CA ALA A 70 9.39 15.39 -7.93
C ALA A 70 8.33 15.37 -6.82
N PRO A 71 7.13 14.79 -7.06
CA PRO A 71 6.17 14.57 -6.00
C PRO A 71 6.71 13.57 -4.98
N ASP A 72 6.37 13.73 -3.70
CA ASP A 72 6.75 12.76 -2.68
C ASP A 72 6.23 11.36 -3.01
N VAL A 73 4.98 11.25 -3.51
CA VAL A 73 4.46 10.01 -4.11
C VAL A 73 3.56 10.36 -5.30
N LEU A 74 3.70 9.61 -6.38
CA LEU A 74 2.82 9.70 -7.55
C LEU A 74 2.22 8.33 -7.91
N VAL A 75 1.00 8.37 -8.46
CA VAL A 75 0.31 7.19 -9.01
C VAL A 75 -0.15 7.50 -10.42
N ALA A 76 0.26 6.65 -11.37
CA ALA A 76 -0.15 6.72 -12.77
C ALA A 76 -0.92 5.46 -13.16
N ILE A 77 -2.25 5.58 -13.23
CA ILE A 77 -3.18 4.53 -13.62
C ILE A 77 -3.21 4.44 -15.15
N GLY A 78 -3.17 3.23 -15.70
CA GLY A 78 -3.05 2.99 -17.14
C GLY A 78 -1.60 3.02 -17.65
N ARG A 79 -0.61 3.06 -16.76
CA ARG A 79 0.81 2.99 -17.12
C ARG A 79 1.45 1.71 -16.57
N PRO A 80 2.30 1.04 -17.38
CA PRO A 80 2.92 -0.21 -16.96
C PRO A 80 3.86 0.03 -15.77
N LYS A 81 3.99 -1.00 -14.93
CA LYS A 81 5.04 -1.05 -13.91
C LYS A 81 6.42 -1.12 -14.56
N GLY A 82 7.45 -0.85 -13.79
CA GLY A 82 8.84 -0.96 -14.21
C GLY A 82 9.67 0.22 -13.73
N ASP A 83 10.99 0.04 -13.72
CA ASP A 83 11.93 1.06 -13.27
C ASP A 83 12.06 2.17 -14.31
N ARG A 84 12.09 3.42 -13.84
CA ARG A 84 12.28 4.63 -14.63
C ARG A 84 13.21 5.58 -13.90
N GLY A 85 14.10 6.25 -14.64
CA GLY A 85 14.91 7.34 -14.09
C GLY A 85 14.10 8.63 -13.89
N ALA A 86 13.07 8.83 -14.72
CA ALA A 86 12.13 9.95 -14.63
C ALA A 86 10.78 9.56 -15.26
N TYR A 87 9.72 10.27 -14.89
CA TYR A 87 8.41 10.16 -15.55
C TYR A 87 8.34 11.18 -16.68
N LEU A 88 8.66 10.75 -17.91
CA LEU A 88 8.60 11.56 -19.11
C LEU A 88 7.19 11.44 -19.73
N GLN A 89 6.33 12.42 -19.49
CA GLN A 89 4.91 12.31 -19.80
C GLN A 89 4.62 11.98 -21.27
N TRP A 90 5.42 12.46 -22.21
CA TRP A 90 5.28 12.15 -23.64
C TRP A 90 5.60 10.68 -23.97
N GLU A 91 6.48 10.03 -23.21
CA GLU A 91 6.76 8.59 -23.33
C GLU A 91 5.69 7.74 -22.64
N GLU A 92 4.95 8.34 -21.73
CA GLU A 92 3.82 7.74 -21.03
C GLU A 92 2.46 8.00 -21.72
N GLY A 93 2.49 8.14 -23.04
CA GLY A 93 1.26 8.37 -23.84
C GLY A 93 0.62 9.74 -23.60
N GLY A 94 1.38 10.73 -23.16
CA GLY A 94 0.89 12.07 -22.83
C GLY A 94 0.13 12.15 -21.50
N GLN A 95 0.11 11.06 -20.72
CA GLN A 95 -0.69 10.96 -19.51
C GLN A 95 0.06 11.49 -18.29
N ALA A 96 -0.54 12.45 -17.59
CA ALA A 96 -0.05 12.90 -16.29
C ALA A 96 -0.26 11.82 -15.21
N PRO A 97 0.52 11.79 -14.13
CA PRO A 97 0.14 11.06 -12.93
C PRO A 97 -1.21 11.56 -12.43
N GLN A 98 -2.18 10.64 -12.24
CA GLN A 98 -3.52 11.05 -11.82
C GLN A 98 -3.56 11.50 -10.37
N VAL A 99 -2.79 10.84 -9.49
CA VAL A 99 -2.78 11.14 -8.06
C VAL A 99 -1.38 11.48 -7.60
N VAL A 100 -1.29 12.55 -6.84
CA VAL A 100 -0.05 13.04 -6.25
C VAL A 100 -0.25 13.26 -4.77
N PHE A 101 0.72 12.82 -3.97
CA PHE A 101 0.83 13.11 -2.54
C PHE A 101 2.07 13.93 -2.27
N GLU A 102 1.91 14.90 -1.38
CA GLU A 102 2.99 15.66 -0.74
C GLU A 102 2.88 15.52 0.77
N VAL A 103 4.02 15.41 1.43
CA VAL A 103 4.11 15.33 2.89
C VAL A 103 4.86 16.55 3.39
N LEU A 104 4.21 17.39 4.17
CA LEU A 104 4.82 18.60 4.69
C LEU A 104 5.98 18.29 5.64
N SER A 105 7.01 19.09 5.52
CA SER A 105 8.09 19.24 6.48
C SER A 105 8.12 20.66 7.05
N PRO A 106 8.78 20.90 8.18
CA PRO A 106 8.92 22.25 8.74
C PRO A 106 9.59 23.26 7.81
N GLY A 107 10.39 22.78 6.85
CA GLY A 107 11.10 23.62 5.87
C GLY A 107 10.24 24.13 4.73
N ASN A 108 9.06 23.54 4.51
CA ASN A 108 8.20 23.93 3.40
C ASN A 108 7.59 25.32 3.58
N THR A 109 7.72 26.13 2.55
CA THR A 109 7.13 27.47 2.54
C THR A 109 5.77 27.49 1.84
N LEU A 110 4.89 28.41 2.22
CA LEU A 110 3.60 28.61 1.55
C LEU A 110 3.78 28.86 0.05
N SER A 111 4.78 29.64 -0.33
CA SER A 111 5.08 29.96 -1.73
C SER A 111 5.55 28.76 -2.54
N GLU A 112 6.27 27.83 -1.93
CA GLU A 112 6.65 26.55 -2.54
C GLU A 112 5.42 25.67 -2.77
N MET A 113 4.58 25.51 -1.75
CA MET A 113 3.36 24.71 -1.87
C MET A 113 2.37 25.29 -2.90
N ALA A 114 2.27 26.62 -2.98
CA ALA A 114 1.47 27.28 -4.01
C ALA A 114 2.00 26.96 -5.43
N ARG A 115 3.33 27.00 -5.65
CA ARG A 115 3.93 26.61 -6.94
C ARG A 115 3.74 25.13 -7.27
N LYS A 116 3.77 24.23 -6.27
CA LYS A 116 3.45 22.82 -6.47
C LYS A 116 1.99 22.66 -6.90
N PHE A 117 1.06 23.32 -6.21
CA PHE A 117 -0.36 23.30 -6.56
C PHE A 117 -0.61 23.79 -7.99
N GLU A 118 -0.05 24.96 -8.36
CA GLU A 118 -0.17 25.50 -9.73
C GLU A 118 0.35 24.51 -10.79
N PHE A 119 1.49 23.88 -10.51
CA PHE A 119 2.07 22.88 -11.39
C PHE A 119 1.15 21.68 -11.58
N TYR A 120 0.62 21.11 -10.48
CA TYR A 120 -0.27 19.96 -10.54
C TYR A 120 -1.61 20.28 -11.20
N ASP A 121 -2.14 21.47 -10.95
CA ASP A 121 -3.36 21.93 -11.63
C ASP A 121 -3.12 22.11 -13.14
N GLN A 122 -2.03 22.76 -13.52
CA GLN A 122 -1.70 23.06 -14.92
C GLN A 122 -1.44 21.79 -15.73
N TYR A 123 -0.75 20.80 -15.18
CA TYR A 123 -0.29 19.62 -15.92
C TYR A 123 -1.19 18.39 -15.77
N GLY A 124 -2.37 18.52 -15.17
CA GLY A 124 -3.45 17.55 -15.32
C GLY A 124 -3.52 16.48 -14.24
N VAL A 125 -3.00 16.74 -13.04
CA VAL A 125 -3.26 15.87 -11.88
C VAL A 125 -4.76 15.86 -11.57
N GLU A 126 -5.34 14.70 -11.33
CA GLU A 126 -6.75 14.54 -11.00
C GLU A 126 -7.04 14.69 -9.50
N GLU A 127 -6.13 14.19 -8.67
CA GLU A 127 -6.22 14.24 -7.20
C GLU A 127 -4.88 14.65 -6.61
N TYR A 128 -4.89 15.69 -5.80
CA TYR A 128 -3.71 16.16 -5.08
C TYR A 128 -3.98 16.13 -3.58
N TYR A 129 -3.13 15.47 -2.82
CA TYR A 129 -3.23 15.33 -1.37
C TYR A 129 -1.99 15.87 -0.68
N LEU A 130 -2.20 16.66 0.35
CA LEU A 130 -1.17 17.24 1.19
C LEU A 130 -1.37 16.76 2.62
N ILE A 131 -0.38 16.07 3.16
CA ILE A 131 -0.40 15.54 4.53
C ILE A 131 0.53 16.37 5.39
N ASP A 132 0.02 16.85 6.52
CA ASP A 132 0.81 17.50 7.57
C ASP A 132 0.95 16.54 8.77
N PRO A 133 2.04 15.77 8.85
CA PRO A 133 2.20 14.79 9.90
C PRO A 133 2.46 15.38 11.28
N GLU A 134 2.94 16.63 11.37
CA GLU A 134 3.20 17.30 12.64
C GLU A 134 1.92 17.81 13.29
N ARG A 135 0.98 18.30 12.46
CA ARG A 135 -0.33 18.75 12.93
C ARG A 135 -1.36 17.64 12.97
N GLY A 136 -1.06 16.50 12.34
CA GLY A 136 -2.03 15.42 12.15
C GLY A 136 -3.22 15.88 11.32
N ASP A 137 -2.94 16.59 10.23
CA ASP A 137 -3.95 17.18 9.34
C ASP A 137 -3.67 16.81 7.88
N ALA A 138 -4.70 16.86 7.05
CA ALA A 138 -4.60 16.63 5.62
C ALA A 138 -5.49 17.61 4.86
N SER A 139 -4.99 18.04 3.71
CA SER A 139 -5.76 18.81 2.73
C SER A 139 -5.80 18.06 1.41
N GLY A 140 -6.84 18.25 0.63
CA GLY A 140 -6.97 17.58 -0.65
C GLY A 140 -7.67 18.43 -1.69
N TRP A 141 -7.39 18.12 -2.94
CA TRP A 141 -8.03 18.72 -4.11
C TRP A 141 -8.36 17.62 -5.11
N VAL A 142 -9.51 17.75 -5.74
CA VAL A 142 -9.97 16.86 -6.80
C VAL A 142 -10.34 17.69 -8.03
N ARG A 143 -10.00 17.17 -9.22
CA ARG A 143 -10.29 17.89 -10.48
C ARG A 143 -11.79 17.93 -10.75
N ARG A 144 -12.31 19.14 -10.87
CA ARG A 144 -13.70 19.43 -11.24
C ARG A 144 -13.73 20.55 -12.24
N ALA A 145 -14.46 20.37 -13.33
CA ALA A 145 -14.56 21.37 -14.41
C ALA A 145 -13.19 21.88 -14.91
N GLY A 146 -12.20 20.96 -15.00
CA GLY A 146 -10.88 21.26 -15.54
C GLY A 146 -9.88 21.87 -14.55
N ARG A 147 -10.23 22.04 -13.27
CA ARG A 147 -9.38 22.65 -12.24
C ARG A 147 -9.38 21.81 -10.97
N LEU A 148 -8.29 21.87 -10.21
CA LEU A 148 -8.22 21.31 -8.89
C LEU A 148 -9.08 22.15 -7.91
N ALA A 149 -10.14 21.56 -7.40
CA ALA A 149 -11.05 22.16 -6.43
C ALA A 149 -10.81 21.55 -5.05
N VAL A 150 -10.82 22.37 -4.00
CA VAL A 150 -10.60 21.94 -2.62
C VAL A 150 -11.64 20.91 -2.19
N ILE A 151 -11.21 19.93 -1.43
CA ILE A 151 -12.07 18.99 -0.72
C ILE A 151 -12.38 19.61 0.65
N GLU A 152 -13.64 19.92 0.90
CA GLU A 152 -14.08 20.67 2.10
C GLU A 152 -13.83 19.89 3.39
N ASP A 153 -13.96 18.57 3.36
CA ASP A 153 -13.73 17.71 4.53
C ASP A 153 -12.93 16.48 4.12
N MET A 154 -11.74 16.36 4.68
CA MET A 154 -10.88 15.20 4.49
C MET A 154 -11.24 14.03 5.41
N ASN A 155 -11.97 14.29 6.52
CA ASN A 155 -12.38 13.20 7.38
C ASN A 155 -13.49 12.36 6.72
N GLY A 156 -13.21 11.09 6.47
CA GLY A 156 -14.11 10.19 5.74
C GLY A 156 -14.03 10.32 4.21
N TRP A 157 -13.19 11.20 3.67
CA TRP A 157 -12.99 11.30 2.22
C TRP A 157 -12.48 9.99 1.63
N VAL A 158 -13.06 9.60 0.50
CA VAL A 158 -12.61 8.44 -0.29
C VAL A 158 -12.10 8.93 -1.63
N SER A 159 -10.84 8.65 -1.94
CA SER A 159 -10.23 8.95 -3.23
C SER A 159 -10.99 8.27 -4.37
N PRO A 160 -11.54 9.00 -5.33
CA PRO A 160 -12.18 8.42 -6.50
C PRO A 160 -11.28 7.50 -7.32
N ALA A 161 -10.01 7.86 -7.48
CA ALA A 161 -9.06 7.09 -8.29
C ALA A 161 -8.51 5.86 -7.56
N LEU A 162 -8.27 5.95 -6.25
CA LEU A 162 -7.58 4.93 -5.47
C LEU A 162 -8.51 4.06 -4.63
N GLY A 163 -9.71 4.55 -4.30
CA GLY A 163 -10.60 3.93 -3.30
C GLY A 163 -10.07 4.03 -1.86
N VAL A 164 -8.97 4.72 -1.65
CA VAL A 164 -8.37 4.94 -0.34
C VAL A 164 -9.20 5.93 0.47
N ARG A 165 -9.51 5.57 1.71
CA ARG A 165 -10.25 6.43 2.63
C ARG A 165 -9.31 7.12 3.60
N PHE A 166 -9.53 8.42 3.81
CA PHE A 166 -8.84 9.23 4.79
C PHE A 166 -9.67 9.35 6.07
N THR A 167 -9.01 9.39 7.21
CA THR A 167 -9.57 9.90 8.46
C THR A 167 -8.64 10.95 9.04
N VAL A 168 -9.21 12.05 9.50
CA VAL A 168 -8.50 13.18 10.09
C VAL A 168 -9.22 13.52 11.38
N GLU A 169 -8.78 12.94 12.47
CA GLU A 169 -9.44 13.08 13.78
C GLU A 169 -8.40 13.13 14.91
N GLY A 170 -8.65 13.93 15.92
CA GLY A 170 -7.83 13.96 17.13
C GLY A 170 -6.37 14.38 16.91
N GLY A 171 -6.06 15.09 15.82
CA GLY A 171 -4.68 15.43 15.45
C GLY A 171 -3.91 14.25 14.84
N GLU A 172 -4.60 13.29 14.26
CA GLU A 172 -4.03 12.14 13.57
C GLU A 172 -4.64 11.97 12.18
N VAL A 173 -3.79 11.70 11.20
CA VAL A 173 -4.19 11.31 9.84
C VAL A 173 -3.97 9.82 9.67
N ARG A 174 -4.99 9.11 9.19
CA ARG A 174 -4.88 7.71 8.82
C ARG A 174 -5.47 7.48 7.44
N LEU A 175 -4.86 6.57 6.69
CA LEU A 175 -5.36 6.11 5.41
C LEU A 175 -5.75 4.63 5.52
N PHE A 176 -6.78 4.27 4.75
CA PHE A 176 -7.32 2.91 4.74
C PHE A 176 -7.48 2.41 3.32
N TYR A 177 -7.16 1.14 3.11
CA TYR A 177 -7.49 0.42 1.89
C TYR A 177 -9.01 0.41 1.66
N PRO A 178 -9.47 0.14 0.41
CA PRO A 178 -10.89 -0.01 0.11
C PRO A 178 -11.62 -1.08 0.95
N ASP A 179 -10.90 -2.09 1.43
CA ASP A 179 -11.42 -3.14 2.30
C ASP A 179 -11.46 -2.75 3.80
N GLY A 180 -11.06 -1.54 4.15
CA GLY A 180 -11.06 -1.00 5.50
C GLY A 180 -9.82 -1.29 6.34
N ARG A 181 -8.85 -2.06 5.84
CA ARG A 181 -7.56 -2.24 6.53
C ARG A 181 -6.78 -0.93 6.54
N PRO A 182 -6.09 -0.56 7.63
CA PRO A 182 -5.27 0.64 7.67
C PRO A 182 -4.01 0.50 6.82
N PHE A 183 -3.49 1.61 6.34
CA PHE A 183 -2.12 1.70 5.89
C PHE A 183 -1.21 1.50 7.09
N LEU A 184 -0.22 0.63 6.95
CA LEU A 184 0.72 0.30 8.02
C LEU A 184 2.14 0.72 7.63
N THR A 185 2.90 1.17 8.61
CA THR A 185 4.34 1.28 8.48
C THR A 185 4.97 -0.10 8.31
N PHE A 186 6.22 -0.14 7.86
CA PHE A 186 6.94 -1.41 7.71
C PHE A 186 7.06 -2.16 9.05
N GLU A 187 7.29 -1.45 10.16
CA GLU A 187 7.38 -2.04 11.48
C GLU A 187 6.04 -2.61 11.96
N GLU A 188 4.95 -1.88 11.73
CA GLU A 188 3.59 -2.37 12.06
C GLU A 188 3.21 -3.59 11.21
N LEU A 189 3.56 -3.59 9.92
CA LEU A 189 3.34 -4.74 9.05
C LEU A 189 4.13 -5.96 9.49
N ALA A 190 5.41 -5.79 9.86
CA ALA A 190 6.25 -6.87 10.37
C ALA A 190 5.68 -7.45 11.67
N ARG A 191 5.21 -6.59 12.57
CA ARG A 191 4.55 -7.02 13.83
C ARG A 191 3.26 -7.77 13.56
N ALA A 192 2.38 -7.24 12.72
CA ALA A 192 1.12 -7.88 12.37
C ALA A 192 1.34 -9.27 11.74
N LYS A 193 2.36 -9.40 10.89
CA LYS A 193 2.75 -10.69 10.30
C LYS A 193 3.20 -11.68 11.36
N ALA A 194 4.10 -11.29 12.27
CA ALA A 194 4.59 -12.14 13.34
C ALA A 194 3.45 -12.61 14.28
N GLU A 195 2.51 -11.71 14.61
CA GLU A 195 1.33 -12.06 15.40
C GLU A 195 0.40 -13.04 14.66
N ALA A 196 0.19 -12.86 13.35
CA ALA A 196 -0.61 -13.78 12.56
C ALA A 196 0.03 -15.17 12.47
N GLU A 197 1.34 -15.26 12.27
CA GLU A 197 2.10 -16.51 12.27
C GLU A 197 2.02 -17.24 13.63
N ALA A 198 2.19 -16.50 14.72
CA ALA A 198 2.08 -17.06 16.08
C ALA A 198 0.66 -17.60 16.37
N ARG A 199 -0.38 -16.90 15.93
CA ARG A 199 -1.77 -17.39 16.07
C ARG A 199 -2.02 -18.66 15.25
N ALA A 200 -1.54 -18.69 14.00
CA ALA A 200 -1.68 -19.86 13.14
C ALA A 200 -0.97 -21.10 13.72
N GLU A 201 0.23 -20.92 14.27
CA GLU A 201 0.94 -22.00 14.97
C GLU A 201 0.19 -22.47 16.21
N ALA A 202 -0.35 -21.58 17.02
CA ALA A 202 -1.10 -21.94 18.22
C ALA A 202 -2.39 -22.71 17.88
N GLU A 203 -3.11 -22.29 16.83
CA GLU A 203 -4.28 -23.01 16.33
C GLU A 203 -3.93 -24.39 15.78
N ALA A 204 -2.84 -24.52 15.04
CA ALA A 204 -2.37 -25.80 14.53
C ALA A 204 -2.01 -26.77 15.66
N ARG A 205 -1.32 -26.29 16.69
CA ARG A 205 -1.01 -27.08 17.90
C ARG A 205 -2.28 -27.54 18.63
N ALA A 206 -3.23 -26.62 18.85
CA ALA A 206 -4.49 -26.93 19.51
C ALA A 206 -5.30 -28.01 18.76
N ARG A 207 -5.34 -27.91 17.42
CA ARG A 207 -5.98 -28.94 16.57
C ARG A 207 -5.29 -30.29 16.68
N ALA A 208 -3.96 -30.32 16.60
CA ALA A 208 -3.19 -31.56 16.72
C ALA A 208 -3.39 -32.24 18.10
N GLU A 209 -3.41 -31.45 19.21
CA GLU A 209 -3.71 -31.96 20.55
C GLU A 209 -5.14 -32.50 20.66
N ALA A 210 -6.14 -31.80 20.10
CA ALA A 210 -7.53 -32.24 20.10
C ALA A 210 -7.69 -33.56 19.33
N GLU A 211 -7.07 -33.68 18.17
CA GLU A 211 -7.06 -34.92 17.39
C GLU A 211 -6.37 -36.06 18.11
N ALA A 212 -5.24 -35.79 18.78
CA ALA A 212 -4.53 -36.82 19.55
C ALA A 212 -5.37 -37.32 20.72
N ARG A 213 -6.06 -36.42 21.44
CA ARG A 213 -7.00 -36.77 22.53
C ARG A 213 -8.16 -37.62 21.99
N ALA A 214 -8.81 -37.19 20.92
CA ALA A 214 -9.89 -37.94 20.31
C ALA A 214 -9.47 -39.36 19.87
N ARG A 215 -8.29 -39.48 19.26
CA ARG A 215 -7.75 -40.81 18.89
C ARG A 215 -7.46 -41.69 20.12
N ALA A 216 -6.91 -41.10 21.19
CA ALA A 216 -6.65 -41.83 22.45
C ALA A 216 -7.96 -42.28 23.10
N GLU A 217 -8.97 -41.44 23.16
CA GLU A 217 -10.30 -41.79 23.69
C GLU A 217 -10.99 -42.88 22.84
N ALA A 218 -10.96 -42.76 21.53
CA ALA A 218 -11.49 -43.80 20.64
C ALA A 218 -10.82 -45.13 20.81
N LYS A 219 -9.49 -45.15 20.95
CA LYS A 219 -8.71 -46.36 21.21
C LYS A 219 -9.07 -46.98 22.57
N ALA A 220 -9.14 -46.17 23.61
CA ALA A 220 -9.49 -46.63 24.97
C ALA A 220 -10.91 -47.21 24.99
N ARG A 221 -11.87 -46.59 24.30
CA ARG A 221 -13.24 -47.09 24.15
C ARG A 221 -13.26 -48.44 23.41
N ALA A 222 -12.58 -48.55 22.30
CA ALA A 222 -12.50 -49.79 21.52
C ALA A 222 -11.86 -50.96 22.34
N GLU A 223 -10.81 -50.66 23.12
CA GLU A 223 -10.18 -51.63 24.00
C GLU A 223 -11.12 -52.07 25.16
N ALA A 224 -11.90 -51.14 25.73
CA ALA A 224 -12.90 -51.44 26.76
C ALA A 224 -14.04 -52.31 26.20
N GLU A 225 -14.58 -51.96 25.03
CA GLU A 225 -15.61 -52.75 24.34
C GLU A 225 -15.10 -54.17 24.00
N ALA A 226 -13.88 -54.30 23.49
CA ALA A 226 -13.29 -55.61 23.22
C ALA A 226 -13.08 -56.45 24.49
N ARG A 227 -12.71 -55.79 25.56
CA ARG A 227 -12.54 -56.45 26.87
C ARG A 227 -13.87 -56.95 27.43
N ALA A 228 -14.93 -56.11 27.37
CA ALA A 228 -16.28 -56.46 27.76
C ALA A 228 -16.82 -57.63 26.95
N ALA A 229 -16.65 -57.61 25.61
CA ALA A 229 -17.06 -58.70 24.74
C ALA A 229 -16.41 -60.04 25.09
N ARG A 230 -15.06 -60.05 25.34
CA ARG A 230 -14.35 -61.27 25.75
C ARG A 230 -14.86 -61.79 27.11
N LEU A 231 -15.16 -60.91 28.05
CA LEU A 231 -15.71 -61.31 29.37
C LEU A 231 -17.10 -61.90 29.22
N ALA A 232 -17.98 -61.29 28.41
CA ALA A 232 -19.31 -61.81 28.13
C ALA A 232 -19.24 -63.20 27.46
N GLU A 233 -18.36 -63.42 26.53
CA GLU A 233 -18.13 -64.74 25.89
C GLU A 233 -17.67 -65.80 26.92
N ARG A 234 -16.77 -65.45 27.83
CA ARG A 234 -16.33 -66.35 28.90
C ARG A 234 -17.46 -66.71 29.86
N LEU A 235 -18.31 -65.74 30.25
CA LEU A 235 -19.46 -65.95 31.11
C LEU A 235 -20.49 -66.91 30.44
N ARG A 236 -20.77 -66.70 29.17
CA ARG A 236 -21.65 -67.64 28.41
C ARG A 236 -21.09 -69.06 28.34
N ALA A 237 -19.78 -69.21 28.17
CA ALA A 237 -19.13 -70.52 28.16
C ALA A 237 -19.20 -71.23 29.53
N LEU A 238 -19.39 -70.52 30.62
CA LEU A 238 -19.60 -71.03 31.98
C LEU A 238 -21.10 -71.22 32.35
N GLY A 239 -22.03 -70.99 31.40
CA GLY A 239 -23.46 -71.11 31.65
C GLY A 239 -24.07 -69.95 32.42
N ILE A 240 -23.39 -68.81 32.50
CA ILE A 240 -23.84 -67.59 33.19
C ILE A 240 -24.24 -66.59 32.09
N GLU A 241 -25.52 -66.21 32.03
CA GLU A 241 -25.94 -65.10 31.13
C GLU A 241 -25.46 -63.77 31.68
N PRO A 242 -24.78 -62.94 30.87
CA PRO A 242 -24.41 -61.58 31.28
C PRO A 242 -25.70 -60.73 31.40
N ASP A 243 -25.86 -60.01 32.48
CA ASP A 243 -26.96 -59.09 32.69
C ASP A 243 -26.77 -57.88 31.75
N ASP A 244 -27.66 -57.71 30.73
CA ASP A 244 -27.59 -56.61 29.76
C ASP A 244 -28.07 -55.24 30.32
N ARG A 245 -28.13 -55.11 31.68
CA ARG A 245 -28.53 -53.88 32.36
C ARG A 245 -27.37 -53.15 32.99
N VAL A 246 -26.57 -52.47 32.17
CA VAL A 246 -25.73 -51.33 32.62
C VAL A 246 -25.77 -50.23 31.59
#